data_1d2b01760df61fd825d7a46e998f6c91
#
_entry.id   1d2b01760df61fd825d7a46e998f6c91
#
_cell.length_a   1.000
_cell.length_b   1.000
_cell.length_c   1.000
_cell.angle_alpha   90.00
_cell.angle_beta   90.00
_cell.angle_gamma   90.00
#
_symmetry.space_group_name_H-M   'P 1'
#
loop_
_entity.id
_entity.type
_entity.pdbx_description
1 polymer ?
#
loop_
_entity_poly.entity_id
_entity_poly.type
_entity_poly.pdbx_seq_one_letter_code
_entity_poly.pdbx_strand_id
1 'polypeptide(L)' 'MAILSKLIKKLKESPKDVSFDDLHKILIGLGYECKNSGGSHFVFRKKNAPTLTLPKQRPMKICYVKDVLEIYADLKEDK' A
#
# COMPACT_ATOMS: atom_id res chain seq x y z
N MET A 1 11.50 -7.76 5.79
CA MET A 1 12.04 -6.77 6.70
C MET A 1 11.08 -6.52 7.83
N ALA A 2 11.62 -6.24 9.00
CA ALA A 2 10.80 -6.06 10.19
C ALA A 2 9.81 -4.89 10.07
N ILE A 3 10.23 -3.82 9.41
CA ILE A 3 9.39 -2.63 9.27
C ILE A 3 8.13 -2.95 8.48
N LEU A 4 8.28 -3.67 7.37
CA LEU A 4 7.12 -4.04 6.56
C LEU A 4 6.19 -4.95 7.33
N SER A 5 6.73 -5.91 8.06
CA SER A 5 5.91 -6.83 8.84
C SER A 5 5.08 -6.09 9.88
N LYS A 6 5.67 -5.10 10.53
CA LYS A 6 4.95 -4.32 11.53
C LYS A 6 3.84 -3.50 10.89
N LEU A 7 4.09 -2.89 9.74
CA LEU A 7 3.07 -2.11 9.05
C LEU A 7 1.92 -2.98 8.59
N ILE A 8 2.24 -4.15 8.05
CA ILE A 8 1.21 -5.08 7.60
C ILE A 8 0.36 -5.55 8.78
N LYS A 9 0.99 -5.83 9.90
CA LYS A 9 0.26 -6.23 11.09
C LYS A 9 -0.68 -5.13 11.54
N LYS A 10 -0.23 -3.88 11.50
CA LYS A 10 -1.09 -2.74 11.85
C LYS A 10 -2.30 -2.66 10.94
N LEU A 11 -2.10 -2.88 9.63
CA LEU A 11 -3.20 -2.85 8.68
C LEU A 11 -4.25 -3.91 9.01
N LYS A 12 -3.80 -5.10 9.39
CA LYS A 12 -4.72 -6.19 9.70
C LYS A 12 -5.46 -5.95 11.00
N GLU A 13 -4.79 -5.36 11.98
CA GLU A 13 -5.39 -5.14 13.30
C GLU A 13 -6.28 -3.92 13.34
N SER A 14 -5.91 -2.87 12.62
CA SER A 14 -6.64 -1.61 12.66
C SER A 14 -6.81 -1.04 11.26
N PRO A 15 -7.58 -1.73 10.40
CA PRO A 15 -7.73 -1.26 9.02
C PRO A 15 -8.44 0.09 8.91
N LYS A 16 -9.15 0.49 9.93
CA LYS A 16 -9.84 1.77 9.92
C LYS A 16 -8.93 2.94 10.28
N ASP A 17 -7.76 2.66 10.82
CA ASP A 17 -6.85 3.68 11.32
C ASP A 17 -5.56 3.70 10.51
N VAL A 18 -5.69 3.57 9.20
CA VAL A 18 -4.55 3.53 8.30
C VAL A 18 -4.49 4.85 7.53
N SER A 19 -3.29 5.41 7.43
CA SER A 19 -3.09 6.64 6.69
C SER A 19 -2.45 6.33 5.32
N PHE A 20 -2.47 7.33 4.43
CA PHE A 20 -1.81 7.22 3.16
C PHE A 20 -0.31 6.88 3.35
N ASP A 21 0.32 7.52 4.33
CA ASP A 21 1.74 7.29 4.58
C ASP A 21 2.05 5.83 4.90
N ASP A 22 1.17 5.17 5.64
CA ASP A 22 1.36 3.75 5.96
C ASP A 22 1.38 2.91 4.70
N LEU A 23 0.41 3.13 3.80
CA LEU A 23 0.35 2.38 2.56
C LEU A 23 1.51 2.73 1.64
N HIS A 24 1.89 3.99 1.61
CA HIS A 24 3.01 4.45 0.80
C HIS A 24 4.30 3.71 1.21
N LYS A 25 4.56 3.64 2.51
CA LYS A 25 5.77 2.97 2.99
C LYS A 25 5.78 1.49 2.60
N ILE A 26 4.62 0.84 2.72
CA ILE A 26 4.53 -0.58 2.39
C ILE A 26 4.80 -0.78 0.90
N LEU A 27 4.17 0.00 0.05
CA LEU A 27 4.32 -0.16 -1.39
C LEU A 27 5.74 0.14 -1.85
N ILE A 28 6.35 1.20 -1.32
CA ILE A 28 7.72 1.52 -1.65
C ILE A 28 8.65 0.39 -1.21
N GLY A 29 8.39 -0.17 -0.03
CA GLY A 29 9.18 -1.30 0.45
C GLY A 29 9.04 -2.54 -0.41
N LEU A 30 7.91 -2.68 -1.11
CA LEU A 30 7.69 -3.81 -2.01
C LEU A 30 8.31 -3.58 -3.40
N GLY A 31 8.83 -2.39 -3.65
CA GLY A 31 9.47 -2.08 -4.92
C GLY A 31 8.62 -1.27 -5.87
N TYR A 32 7.51 -0.73 -5.41
CA TYR A 32 6.67 0.13 -6.24
C TYR A 32 7.29 1.51 -6.40
N GLU A 33 7.01 2.12 -7.55
CA GLU A 33 7.32 3.52 -7.79
C GLU A 33 6.05 4.32 -7.56
N CYS A 34 6.21 5.49 -6.97
CA CYS A 34 5.08 6.37 -6.69
C CYS A 34 5.20 7.63 -7.51
N LYS A 35 4.13 7.97 -8.22
CA LYS A 35 4.06 9.20 -8.99
C LYS A 35 2.79 9.94 -8.65
N ASN A 36 2.89 11.27 -8.54
CA ASN A 36 1.74 12.11 -8.32
C ASN A 36 1.14 12.46 -9.67
N SER A 37 -0.13 12.11 -9.86
CA SER A 37 -0.81 12.37 -11.12
C SER A 37 -1.57 13.69 -11.10
N GLY A 38 -1.28 14.52 -10.10
CA GLY A 38 -1.96 15.79 -9.93
C GLY A 38 -2.91 15.75 -8.75
N GLY A 39 -2.99 16.85 -8.00
CA GLY A 39 -3.85 16.90 -6.86
C GLY A 39 -3.45 15.91 -5.78
N SER A 40 -4.43 15.21 -5.24
CA SER A 40 -4.22 14.31 -4.12
C SER A 40 -4.21 12.83 -4.51
N HIS A 41 -4.06 12.54 -5.80
CA HIS A 41 -4.01 11.15 -6.26
C HIS A 41 -2.59 10.75 -6.60
N PHE A 42 -2.20 9.56 -6.16
CA PHE A 42 -0.87 9.02 -6.38
C PHE A 42 -0.97 7.67 -7.04
N VAL A 43 -0.17 7.46 -8.08
CA VAL A 43 -0.15 6.21 -8.84
C VAL A 43 1.09 5.40 -8.41
N PHE A 44 0.86 4.15 -8.07
CA PHE A 44 1.93 3.23 -7.70
C PHE A 44 2.06 2.18 -8.77
N ARG A 45 3.26 2.02 -9.30
CA ARG A 45 3.54 1.07 -10.36
C ARG A 45 4.73 0.20 -10.02
N LYS A 46 4.63 -1.05 -10.43
CA LYS A 46 5.72 -1.99 -10.27
C LYS A 46 5.68 -2.96 -11.44
N LYS A 47 6.85 -3.29 -11.97
CA LYS A 47 6.97 -4.23 -13.08
C LYS A 47 6.38 -5.58 -12.67
N ASN A 48 5.53 -6.14 -13.51
CA ASN A 48 4.88 -7.45 -13.29
C ASN A 48 3.95 -7.45 -12.08
N ALA A 49 3.41 -6.29 -11.73
CA ALA A 49 2.47 -6.19 -10.64
C ALA A 49 1.36 -5.23 -11.01
N PRO A 50 0.21 -5.32 -10.37
CA PRO A 50 -0.91 -4.44 -10.70
C PRO A 50 -0.61 -3.00 -10.34
N THR A 51 -1.10 -2.09 -11.18
CA THR A 51 -1.02 -0.66 -10.92
C THR A 51 -2.08 -0.29 -9.88
N LEU A 52 -1.72 0.58 -8.96
CA LEU A 52 -2.61 0.98 -7.89
C LEU A 52 -2.62 2.49 -7.79
N THR A 53 -3.82 3.06 -7.69
CA THR A 53 -3.98 4.50 -7.50
C THR A 53 -4.62 4.74 -6.14
N LEU A 54 -3.98 5.56 -5.32
CA LEU A 54 -4.48 5.86 -3.98
C LEU A 54 -4.67 7.36 -3.82
N PRO A 55 -5.80 7.76 -3.23
CA PRO A 55 -5.97 9.17 -2.83
C PRO A 55 -5.21 9.42 -1.54
N LYS A 56 -4.72 10.64 -1.38
CA LYS A 56 -4.07 11.02 -0.13
C LYS A 56 -5.15 11.40 0.88
N GLN A 57 -5.61 10.42 1.62
CA GLN A 57 -6.68 10.56 2.60
C GLN A 57 -6.25 10.08 3.96
N ARG A 58 -6.96 10.54 4.97
CA ARG A 58 -6.74 10.10 6.33
C ARG A 58 -8.07 10.17 7.08
N PRO A 59 -8.61 9.02 7.53
CA PRO A 59 -8.07 7.68 7.34
C PRO A 59 -8.31 7.16 5.92
N MET A 60 -7.52 6.18 5.51
CA MET A 60 -7.67 5.54 4.22
C MET A 60 -8.88 4.61 4.25
N LYS A 61 -9.60 4.54 3.12
CA LYS A 61 -10.75 3.63 3.04
C LYS A 61 -10.30 2.18 3.12
N ILE A 62 -11.14 1.35 3.71
CA ILE A 62 -10.81 -0.06 3.91
C ILE A 62 -10.55 -0.79 2.60
N CYS A 63 -11.26 -0.43 1.53
CA CYS A 63 -11.03 -1.08 0.25
C CYS A 63 -9.61 -0.90 -0.25
N TYR A 64 -9.01 0.25 -0.03
CA TYR A 64 -7.63 0.46 -0.42
C TYR A 64 -6.67 -0.33 0.47
N VAL A 65 -6.99 -0.42 1.74
CA VAL A 65 -6.19 -1.20 2.67
C VAL A 65 -6.18 -2.66 2.25
N LYS A 66 -7.34 -3.19 1.88
CA LYS A 66 -7.43 -4.57 1.43
C LYS A 66 -6.64 -4.80 0.16
N ASP A 67 -6.69 -3.85 -0.77
CA ASP A 67 -5.94 -3.96 -2.01
C ASP A 67 -4.45 -4.10 -1.74
N VAL A 68 -3.93 -3.27 -0.83
CA VAL A 68 -2.51 -3.32 -0.50
C VAL A 68 -2.17 -4.64 0.18
N LEU A 69 -3.03 -5.13 1.05
CA LEU A 69 -2.79 -6.41 1.70
C LEU A 69 -2.75 -7.56 0.70
N GLU A 70 -3.62 -7.54 -0.29
CA GLU A 70 -3.63 -8.58 -1.32
C GLU A 70 -2.34 -8.53 -2.14
N ILE A 71 -1.91 -7.33 -2.50
CA ILE A 71 -0.68 -7.18 -3.26
C ILE A 71 0.51 -7.69 -2.44
N TYR A 72 0.54 -7.36 -1.17
CA TYR A 72 1.62 -7.82 -0.31
C TYR A 72 1.67 -9.34 -0.24
N ALA A 73 0.51 -9.97 -0.08
CA ALA A 73 0.43 -11.42 0.00
C ALA A 73 0.89 -12.07 -1.30
N ASP A 74 0.45 -11.51 -2.44
CA ASP A 74 0.84 -12.06 -3.74
C ASP A 74 2.34 -11.98 -3.95
N LEU A 75 2.94 -10.83 -3.66
CA LEU A 75 4.37 -10.65 -3.86
C LEU A 75 5.18 -11.45 -2.88
N LYS A 76 4.70 -11.60 -1.66
CA LYS A 76 5.42 -12.35 -0.66
C LYS A 76 5.42 -13.84 -0.97
N GLU A 77 4.33 -14.35 -1.52
CA GLU A 77 4.22 -15.77 -1.84
C GLU A 77 4.94 -16.13 -3.12
N ASP A 78 5.32 -15.16 -3.90
CA ASP A 78 6.03 -15.39 -5.15
C ASP A 78 7.48 -15.74 -4.84
N LYS A 79 7.81 -16.97 -5.09
CA LYS A 79 9.15 -17.49 -4.82
C LYS A 79 10.05 -17.36 -5.99
#